data_7881825cec2eb8100cb00f8eb131f38e
#
_entry.id   7881825cec2eb8100cb00f8eb131f38e
#
_cell.length_a   1.000
_cell.length_b   1.000
_cell.length_c   1.000
_cell.angle_alpha   90.00
_cell.angle_beta   90.00
_cell.angle_gamma   90.00
#
_symmetry.space_group_name_H-M   'P 1'
#
loop_
_entity.id
_entity.type
_entity.pdbx_description
1 polymer ?
#
loop_
_entity_poly.entity_id
_entity_poly.type
_entity_poly.pdbx_seq_one_letter_code
_entity_poly.pdbx_strand_id
1 'polypeptide(L)'
;MATPLHPDCTLAFPPHPAWVRAAREAVRTLLAATRRPDLEDAAVSLTSEAVTNAIKACQAKACRAHITLSAEWADPQHLRVFVHDGAAGLPLRRRLTSLEDESGRGLMLIEHEADAWGVCTHGPGPGKATWFVLGGRDRDRSGLPAKSPAGCLECKELVAARRAADTDGDQEKVTDAIVAIRSHFRDAHILPAWPR
;
A
#
# COMPACT_ATOMS: atom_id res chain seq x y z
N MET A 1 -21.04 -21.67 3.20
CA MET A 1 -19.86 -22.07 2.40
C MET A 1 -18.70 -21.20 2.88
N ALA A 2 -17.62 -21.78 3.36
CA ALA A 2 -16.44 -20.99 3.74
C ALA A 2 -15.83 -20.37 2.48
N THR A 3 -15.58 -19.06 2.51
CA THR A 3 -14.83 -18.38 1.45
C THR A 3 -13.45 -19.02 1.38
N PRO A 4 -12.96 -19.44 0.20
CA PRO A 4 -11.62 -19.98 0.09
C PRO A 4 -10.63 -18.93 0.60
N LEU A 5 -9.81 -19.32 1.60
CA LEU A 5 -8.71 -18.49 2.08
C LEU A 5 -7.68 -18.40 0.95
N HIS A 6 -7.63 -17.24 0.30
CA HIS A 6 -6.54 -16.94 -0.61
C HIS A 6 -5.27 -16.67 0.21
N PRO A 7 -4.12 -17.23 -0.20
CA PRO A 7 -2.86 -16.92 0.47
C PRO A 7 -2.55 -15.43 0.38
N ASP A 8 -1.94 -14.90 1.42
CA ASP A 8 -1.37 -13.57 1.48
C ASP A 8 0.12 -13.65 1.81
N CYS A 9 0.85 -12.57 1.66
CA CYS A 9 2.22 -12.48 2.14
C CYS A 9 2.49 -11.13 2.80
N THR A 10 3.29 -11.16 3.87
CA THR A 10 3.81 -9.96 4.52
C THR A 10 5.31 -10.12 4.75
N LEU A 11 6.07 -9.10 4.38
CA LEU A 11 7.51 -9.05 4.53
C LEU A 11 7.91 -7.74 5.21
N ALA A 12 8.62 -7.81 6.34
CA ALA A 12 9.17 -6.65 7.03
C ALA A 12 10.71 -6.67 6.93
N PHE A 13 11.31 -5.54 6.51
CA PHE A 13 12.74 -5.48 6.22
C PHE A 13 13.31 -4.07 6.44
N PRO A 14 14.61 -3.96 6.72
CA PRO A 14 15.28 -2.66 6.85
C PRO A 14 15.32 -1.92 5.50
N PRO A 15 15.41 -0.57 5.50
CA PRO A 15 15.41 0.24 4.29
C PRO A 15 16.75 0.15 3.52
N HIS A 16 17.00 -1.02 2.92
CA HIS A 16 18.22 -1.30 2.17
C HIS A 16 17.90 -1.86 0.77
N PRO A 17 18.58 -1.41 -0.31
CA PRO A 17 18.26 -1.78 -1.70
C PRO A 17 18.27 -3.28 -2.00
N ALA A 18 19.06 -4.07 -1.28
CA ALA A 18 19.11 -5.53 -1.46
C ALA A 18 17.73 -6.20 -1.27
N TRP A 19 16.83 -5.59 -0.52
CA TRP A 19 15.49 -6.13 -0.24
C TRP A 19 14.49 -5.98 -1.38
N VAL A 20 14.77 -5.15 -2.37
CA VAL A 20 13.91 -5.03 -3.57
C VAL A 20 13.75 -6.39 -4.26
N ARG A 21 14.85 -7.17 -4.36
CA ARG A 21 14.80 -8.51 -4.94
C ARG A 21 13.91 -9.45 -4.12
N ALA A 22 14.08 -9.47 -2.80
CA ALA A 22 13.27 -10.31 -1.92
C ALA A 22 11.78 -9.95 -1.97
N ALA A 23 11.45 -8.65 -2.03
CA ALA A 23 10.08 -8.18 -2.19
C ALA A 23 9.45 -8.67 -3.51
N ARG A 24 10.19 -8.63 -4.61
CA ARG A 24 9.75 -9.17 -5.91
C ARG A 24 9.48 -10.67 -5.85
N GLU A 25 10.39 -11.45 -5.25
CA GLU A 25 10.24 -12.89 -5.12
C GLU A 25 9.05 -13.28 -4.22
N ALA A 26 8.78 -12.52 -3.16
CA ALA A 26 7.61 -12.73 -2.31
C ALA A 26 6.30 -12.59 -3.10
N VAL A 27 6.19 -11.54 -3.93
CA VAL A 27 5.01 -11.33 -4.79
C VAL A 27 4.90 -12.40 -5.87
N ARG A 28 6.01 -12.80 -6.51
CA ARG A 28 6.01 -13.92 -7.47
C ARG A 28 5.51 -15.21 -6.83
N THR A 29 6.01 -15.54 -5.65
CA THR A 29 5.59 -16.74 -4.91
C THR A 29 4.10 -16.73 -4.61
N LEU A 30 3.56 -15.58 -4.19
CA LEU A 30 2.14 -15.40 -3.96
C LEU A 30 1.33 -15.64 -5.23
N LEU A 31 1.73 -15.04 -6.34
CA LEU A 31 1.05 -15.19 -7.64
C LEU A 31 1.13 -16.62 -8.19
N ALA A 32 2.26 -17.27 -8.03
CA ALA A 32 2.42 -18.68 -8.38
C ALA A 32 1.49 -19.58 -7.55
N ALA A 33 1.41 -19.35 -6.24
CA ALA A 33 0.53 -20.11 -5.34
C ALA A 33 -0.96 -19.94 -5.69
N THR A 34 -1.33 -18.76 -6.21
CA THR A 34 -2.72 -18.45 -6.60
C THR A 34 -3.00 -18.69 -8.08
N ARG A 35 -2.02 -19.15 -8.86
CA ARG A 35 -2.11 -19.42 -10.30
C ARG A 35 -2.54 -18.19 -11.13
N ARG A 36 -1.98 -17.02 -10.79
CA ARG A 36 -2.23 -15.75 -11.47
C ARG A 36 -0.97 -15.19 -12.16
N PRO A 37 -0.39 -15.95 -13.13
CA PRO A 37 0.79 -15.48 -13.88
C PRO A 37 0.49 -14.25 -14.74
N ASP A 38 -0.78 -14.01 -15.06
CA ASP A 38 -1.25 -12.86 -15.83
C ASP A 38 -0.97 -11.51 -15.13
N LEU A 39 -0.80 -11.50 -13.81
CA LEU A 39 -0.49 -10.31 -13.03
C LEU A 39 1.00 -10.15 -12.73
N GLU A 40 1.85 -11.14 -13.03
CA GLU A 40 3.21 -11.22 -12.51
C GLU A 40 4.06 -10.01 -12.92
N ASP A 41 4.11 -9.71 -14.22
CA ASP A 41 4.98 -8.63 -14.72
C ASP A 41 4.60 -7.28 -14.11
N ALA A 42 3.32 -6.93 -14.11
CA ALA A 42 2.83 -5.69 -13.52
C ALA A 42 3.07 -5.67 -12.01
N ALA A 43 2.67 -6.72 -11.28
CA ALA A 43 2.81 -6.76 -9.81
C ALA A 43 4.27 -6.66 -9.36
N VAL A 44 5.17 -7.37 -10.04
CA VAL A 44 6.62 -7.35 -9.73
C VAL A 44 7.23 -5.98 -10.05
N SER A 45 6.87 -5.39 -11.19
CA SER A 45 7.35 -4.07 -11.59
C SER A 45 6.88 -3.00 -10.61
N LEU A 46 5.58 -2.91 -10.33
CA LEU A 46 5.01 -1.91 -9.42
C LEU A 46 5.50 -2.10 -7.97
N THR A 47 5.66 -3.34 -7.51
CA THR A 47 6.26 -3.63 -6.20
C THR A 47 7.70 -3.11 -6.13
N SER A 48 8.50 -3.31 -7.18
CA SER A 48 9.87 -2.81 -7.24
C SER A 48 9.94 -1.30 -7.09
N GLU A 49 9.06 -0.59 -7.79
CA GLU A 49 8.98 0.87 -7.74
C GLU A 49 8.51 1.36 -6.37
N ALA A 50 7.46 0.78 -5.81
CA ALA A 50 6.93 1.16 -4.50
C ALA A 50 7.97 0.93 -3.39
N VAL A 51 8.66 -0.21 -3.38
CA VAL A 51 9.71 -0.55 -2.40
C VAL A 51 10.93 0.35 -2.57
N THR A 52 11.36 0.62 -3.81
CA THR A 52 12.49 1.51 -4.09
C THR A 52 12.18 2.93 -3.59
N ASN A 53 10.97 3.42 -3.82
CA ASN A 53 10.52 4.73 -3.34
C ASN A 53 10.49 4.80 -1.81
N ALA A 54 10.03 3.75 -1.14
CA ALA A 54 10.03 3.65 0.32
C ALA A 54 11.46 3.67 0.88
N ILE A 55 12.39 2.90 0.28
CA ILE A 55 13.80 2.88 0.68
C ILE A 55 14.44 4.26 0.51
N LYS A 56 14.28 4.90 -0.65
CA LYS A 56 14.79 6.25 -0.92
C LYS A 56 14.23 7.27 0.08
N ALA A 57 12.94 7.19 0.41
CA ALA A 57 12.30 8.08 1.38
C ALA A 57 12.89 7.89 2.79
N CYS A 58 13.08 6.66 3.23
CA CYS A 58 13.69 6.35 4.52
C CYS A 58 15.14 6.84 4.58
N GLN A 59 15.93 6.62 3.53
CA GLN A 59 17.33 7.09 3.45
C GLN A 59 17.40 8.62 3.50
N ALA A 60 16.58 9.32 2.72
CA ALA A 60 16.56 10.79 2.69
C ALA A 60 16.14 11.44 4.03
N LYS A 61 15.41 10.72 4.86
CA LYS A 61 14.93 11.18 6.18
C LYS A 61 15.68 10.54 7.35
N ALA A 62 16.74 9.80 7.10
CA ALA A 62 17.49 9.02 8.09
C ALA A 62 16.57 8.11 8.95
N CYS A 63 15.45 7.66 8.37
CA CYS A 63 14.51 6.75 9.02
C CYS A 63 15.07 5.33 9.01
N ARG A 64 15.16 4.70 10.20
CA ARG A 64 15.62 3.32 10.37
C ARG A 64 14.49 2.32 10.60
N ALA A 65 13.24 2.78 10.60
CA ALA A 65 12.08 1.91 10.75
C ALA A 65 12.02 0.90 9.59
N HIS A 66 11.55 -0.29 9.91
CA HIS A 66 11.34 -1.32 8.89
C HIS A 66 10.29 -0.86 7.87
N ILE A 67 10.54 -1.21 6.63
CA ILE A 67 9.54 -1.15 5.57
C ILE A 67 8.72 -2.43 5.63
N THR A 68 7.41 -2.32 5.50
CA THR A 68 6.51 -3.48 5.44
C THR A 68 5.86 -3.54 4.07
N LEU A 69 6.08 -4.64 3.36
CA LEU A 69 5.33 -5.04 2.19
C LEU A 69 4.23 -5.98 2.64
N SER A 70 2.99 -5.73 2.21
CA SER A 70 1.88 -6.67 2.34
C SER A 70 1.22 -6.83 0.98
N ALA A 71 1.01 -8.07 0.56
CA ALA A 71 0.28 -8.41 -0.66
C ALA A 71 -0.82 -9.39 -0.31
N GLU A 72 -2.05 -9.05 -0.64
CA GLU A 72 -3.26 -9.79 -0.28
C GLU A 72 -4.30 -9.72 -1.40
N TRP A 73 -5.24 -10.64 -1.38
CA TRP A 73 -6.35 -10.65 -2.31
C TRP A 73 -7.52 -9.88 -1.72
N ALA A 74 -7.88 -8.75 -2.36
CA ALA A 74 -9.08 -7.98 -2.00
C ALA A 74 -10.36 -8.76 -2.29
N ASP A 75 -10.35 -9.50 -3.39
CA ASP A 75 -11.33 -10.49 -3.82
C ASP A 75 -10.62 -11.52 -4.74
N PRO A 76 -11.31 -12.54 -5.26
CA PRO A 76 -10.66 -13.58 -6.08
C PRO A 76 -9.96 -13.08 -7.35
N GLN A 77 -10.21 -11.85 -7.78
CA GLN A 77 -9.66 -11.28 -9.01
C GLN A 77 -8.67 -10.15 -8.78
N HIS A 78 -8.70 -9.47 -7.63
CA HIS A 78 -7.92 -8.28 -7.38
C HIS A 78 -6.84 -8.50 -6.34
N LEU A 79 -5.58 -8.47 -6.80
CA LEU A 79 -4.40 -8.41 -5.94
C LEU A 79 -4.22 -6.97 -5.44
N ARG A 80 -3.98 -6.82 -4.17
CA ARG A 80 -3.70 -5.56 -3.50
C ARG A 80 -2.34 -5.61 -2.84
N VAL A 81 -1.52 -4.62 -3.11
CA VAL A 81 -0.18 -4.51 -2.56
C VAL A 81 -0.03 -3.20 -1.80
N PHE A 82 0.55 -3.27 -0.60
CA PHE A 82 0.91 -2.13 0.24
C PHE A 82 2.40 -2.14 0.52
N VAL A 83 3.00 -0.97 0.46
CA VAL A 83 4.36 -0.74 0.94
C VAL A 83 4.32 0.40 1.95
N HIS A 84 4.44 0.06 3.23
CA HIS A 84 4.49 1.02 4.32
C HIS A 84 5.94 1.34 4.68
N ASP A 85 6.26 2.62 4.81
CA ASP A 85 7.54 3.13 5.28
C ASP A 85 7.36 4.16 6.40
N GLY A 86 8.34 4.26 7.31
CA GLY A 86 8.32 5.18 8.44
C GLY A 86 8.74 6.61 8.13
N ALA A 87 9.05 6.94 6.87
CA ALA A 87 9.51 8.28 6.51
C ALA A 87 8.35 9.29 6.50
N ALA A 88 8.53 10.39 7.21
CA ALA A 88 7.53 11.46 7.25
C ALA A 88 7.36 12.18 5.90
N GLY A 89 6.13 12.57 5.58
CA GLY A 89 5.77 13.34 4.40
C GLY A 89 5.29 12.50 3.22
N LEU A 90 4.58 13.14 2.30
CA LEU A 90 4.09 12.52 1.06
C LEU A 90 5.24 12.33 0.06
N PRO A 91 5.16 11.33 -0.83
CA PRO A 91 6.07 11.25 -1.96
C PRO A 91 5.90 12.52 -2.79
N LEU A 92 7.03 13.17 -3.09
CA LEU A 92 7.01 14.33 -3.95
C LEU A 92 6.70 13.87 -5.38
N ARG A 93 5.57 14.29 -5.94
CA ARG A 93 5.37 14.32 -7.39
C ARG A 93 6.33 15.40 -7.93
N ARG A 94 7.55 15.01 -8.29
CA ARG A 94 8.39 15.89 -9.07
C ARG A 94 7.79 15.98 -10.47
N ARG A 95 7.47 17.19 -10.92
CA ARG A 95 7.29 17.43 -12.35
C ARG A 95 8.59 17.01 -13.02
N LEU A 96 8.50 16.13 -14.00
CA LEU A 96 9.64 15.77 -14.83
C LEU A 96 10.12 17.04 -15.51
N THR A 97 11.23 17.59 -15.04
CA THR A 97 11.87 18.77 -15.65
C THR A 97 12.89 18.38 -16.70
N SER A 98 13.28 17.08 -16.76
CA SER A 98 14.12 16.51 -17.80
C SER A 98 13.81 15.04 -18.03
N LEU A 99 14.11 14.53 -19.23
CA LEU A 99 14.00 13.10 -19.61
C LEU A 99 15.00 12.20 -18.84
N GLU A 100 15.95 12.79 -18.11
CA GLU A 100 16.98 12.09 -17.36
C GLU A 100 16.63 11.89 -15.86
N ASP A 101 15.53 12.49 -15.38
CA ASP A 101 15.09 12.34 -13.99
C ASP A 101 14.42 10.99 -13.75
N GLU A 102 15.23 10.00 -13.31
CA GLU A 102 14.72 8.67 -12.91
C GLU A 102 13.79 8.72 -11.69
N SER A 103 13.83 9.79 -10.90
CA SER A 103 13.14 9.87 -9.60
C SER A 103 11.65 10.25 -9.65
N GLY A 104 11.02 10.27 -10.83
CA GLY A 104 9.57 10.52 -10.98
C GLY A 104 8.82 9.42 -11.72
N ARG A 105 9.54 8.55 -12.41
CA ARG A 105 8.95 7.52 -13.28
C ARG A 105 8.19 6.42 -12.54
N GLY A 106 8.61 6.07 -11.33
CA GLY A 106 8.00 4.97 -10.59
C GLY A 106 6.54 5.20 -10.21
N LEU A 107 6.18 6.41 -9.75
CA LEU A 107 4.78 6.73 -9.46
C LEU A 107 3.94 6.85 -10.75
N MET A 108 4.53 7.32 -11.85
CA MET A 108 3.85 7.34 -13.16
C MET A 108 3.59 5.92 -13.68
N LEU A 109 4.52 4.99 -13.46
CA LEU A 109 4.33 3.59 -13.83
C LEU A 109 3.18 2.98 -13.03
N ILE A 110 3.14 3.22 -11.71
CA ILE A 110 2.03 2.76 -10.85
C ILE A 110 0.71 3.38 -11.33
N GLU A 111 0.68 4.67 -11.64
CA GLU A 111 -0.51 5.36 -12.14
C GLU A 111 -1.02 4.81 -13.48
N HIS A 112 -0.10 4.34 -14.33
CA HIS A 112 -0.44 3.85 -15.66
C HIS A 112 -0.88 2.39 -15.66
N GLU A 113 -0.25 1.54 -14.85
CA GLU A 113 -0.45 0.08 -14.90
C GLU A 113 -1.43 -0.44 -13.83
N ALA A 114 -1.56 0.26 -12.70
CA ALA A 114 -2.48 -0.16 -11.65
C ALA A 114 -3.94 0.17 -12.01
N ASP A 115 -4.86 -0.70 -11.62
CA ASP A 115 -6.31 -0.45 -11.73
C ASP A 115 -6.72 0.66 -10.76
N ALA A 116 -6.11 0.68 -9.57
CA ALA A 116 -6.21 1.74 -8.58
C ALA A 116 -4.91 1.87 -7.79
N TRP A 117 -4.58 3.08 -7.34
CA TRP A 117 -3.41 3.30 -6.49
C TRP A 117 -3.56 4.55 -5.63
N GLY A 118 -2.73 4.67 -4.61
CA GLY A 118 -2.71 5.85 -3.78
C GLY A 118 -1.61 5.83 -2.73
N VAL A 119 -1.55 6.92 -1.97
CA VAL A 119 -0.66 7.06 -0.81
C VAL A 119 -1.48 7.48 0.40
N CYS A 120 -1.34 6.74 1.48
CA CYS A 120 -1.97 7.02 2.77
C CYS A 120 -0.91 7.38 3.82
N THR A 121 -1.14 8.49 4.53
CA THR A 121 -0.31 8.94 5.66
C THR A 121 -0.98 8.67 7.01
N HIS A 122 -2.16 8.08 7.03
CA HIS A 122 -2.99 7.84 8.21
C HIS A 122 -2.95 6.37 8.66
N GLY A 123 -1.79 5.73 8.49
CA GLY A 123 -1.58 4.35 8.94
C GLY A 123 -1.45 4.24 10.48
N PRO A 124 -1.34 3.01 11.00
CA PRO A 124 -1.25 2.73 12.45
C PRO A 124 0.08 3.17 13.08
N GLY A 125 0.95 3.84 12.35
CA GLY A 125 2.25 4.34 12.80
C GLY A 125 2.66 5.62 12.09
N PRO A 126 3.82 6.19 12.44
CA PRO A 126 4.40 7.28 11.67
C PRO A 126 4.78 6.77 10.27
N GLY A 127 4.73 7.66 9.27
CA GLY A 127 5.11 7.33 7.90
C GLY A 127 3.93 7.33 6.94
N LYS A 128 4.06 6.54 5.87
CA LYS A 128 3.06 6.44 4.81
C LYS A 128 2.98 5.02 4.25
N ALA A 129 1.87 4.70 3.62
CA ALA A 129 1.70 3.51 2.81
C ALA A 129 1.43 3.91 1.36
N THR A 130 2.25 3.44 0.44
CA THR A 130 1.94 3.43 -0.99
C THR A 130 1.25 2.11 -1.29
N TRP A 131 0.11 2.17 -1.98
CA TRP A 131 -0.66 0.98 -2.31
C TRP A 131 -1.10 1.00 -3.77
N PHE A 132 -1.33 -0.17 -4.33
CA PHE A 132 -1.92 -0.36 -5.64
C PHE A 132 -2.73 -1.65 -5.72
N VAL A 133 -3.64 -1.71 -6.68
CA VAL A 133 -4.51 -2.86 -6.97
C VAL A 133 -4.31 -3.27 -8.42
N LEU A 134 -4.25 -4.58 -8.66
CA LEU A 134 -4.17 -5.21 -9.98
C LEU A 134 -5.18 -6.34 -10.08
N GLY A 135 -5.83 -6.52 -11.23
CA GLY A 135 -6.71 -7.69 -11.40
C GLY A 135 -7.74 -7.62 -12.50
N GLY A 136 -8.19 -6.46 -12.88
CA GLY A 136 -9.20 -6.32 -13.91
C GLY A 136 -8.61 -6.33 -15.33
N ARG A 137 -8.95 -7.32 -16.16
CA ARG A 137 -8.69 -7.23 -17.61
C ARG A 137 -9.62 -6.22 -18.30
N ASP A 138 -10.73 -5.88 -17.70
CA ASP A 138 -11.62 -4.83 -18.19
C ASP A 138 -11.19 -3.50 -17.57
N ARG A 139 -10.52 -2.68 -18.38
CA ARG A 139 -10.15 -1.29 -18.05
C ARG A 139 -11.37 -0.35 -17.99
N ASP A 140 -12.49 -0.83 -17.49
CA ASP A 140 -13.61 0.03 -17.18
C ASP A 140 -13.33 0.77 -15.85
N ARG A 141 -12.50 1.83 -15.97
CA ARG A 141 -12.09 2.71 -14.86
C ARG A 141 -13.25 3.51 -14.25
N SER A 142 -14.48 3.28 -14.70
CA SER A 142 -15.64 4.09 -14.32
C SER A 142 -16.24 3.77 -12.95
N GLY A 143 -15.74 2.74 -12.24
CA GLY A 143 -16.33 2.25 -11.00
C GLY A 143 -15.48 2.34 -9.73
N LEU A 144 -14.21 2.70 -9.79
CA LEU A 144 -13.35 2.78 -8.61
C LEU A 144 -13.44 4.18 -7.98
N PRO A 145 -14.10 4.36 -6.82
CA PRO A 145 -14.06 5.63 -6.12
C PRO A 145 -12.67 5.80 -5.52
N ALA A 146 -11.79 6.47 -6.22
CA ALA A 146 -10.54 6.96 -5.68
C ALA A 146 -10.81 8.12 -4.69
N LYS A 147 -11.52 7.86 -3.59
CA LYS A 147 -11.52 8.76 -2.45
C LYS A 147 -10.19 8.57 -1.74
N SER A 148 -9.27 9.48 -2.02
CA SER A 148 -8.01 9.55 -1.28
C SER A 148 -8.26 9.57 0.23
N PRO A 149 -7.59 8.71 1.02
CA PRO A 149 -7.66 8.74 2.47
C PRO A 149 -7.35 10.12 3.07
N ALA A 150 -6.57 10.93 2.38
CA ALA A 150 -6.16 12.27 2.83
C ALA A 150 -7.34 13.25 3.11
N GLY A 151 -8.50 13.02 2.50
CA GLY A 151 -9.71 13.81 2.72
C GLY A 151 -10.75 13.14 3.61
N CYS A 152 -10.56 11.88 4.00
CA CYS A 152 -11.53 11.13 4.75
C CYS A 152 -11.62 11.60 6.21
N LEU A 153 -12.83 12.04 6.61
CA LEU A 153 -13.08 12.51 7.96
C LEU A 153 -12.91 11.38 8.98
N GLU A 154 -13.46 10.20 8.68
CA GLU A 154 -13.38 9.02 9.54
C GLU A 154 -11.93 8.54 9.75
N CYS A 155 -11.08 8.57 8.72
CA CYS A 155 -9.65 8.31 8.90
C CYS A 155 -9.02 9.28 9.90
N LYS A 156 -9.38 10.57 9.85
CA LYS A 156 -8.85 11.59 10.76
C LYS A 156 -9.33 11.36 12.19
N GLU A 157 -10.58 11.00 12.38
CA GLU A 157 -11.19 10.72 13.68
C GLU A 157 -10.56 9.46 14.32
N LEU A 158 -10.41 8.38 13.57
CA LEU A 158 -9.77 7.15 14.05
C LEU A 158 -8.30 7.35 14.44
N VAL A 159 -7.56 8.15 13.66
CA VAL A 159 -6.18 8.50 14.01
C VAL A 159 -6.12 9.40 15.26
N ALA A 160 -7.06 10.33 15.43
CA ALA A 160 -7.17 11.16 16.62
C ALA A 160 -7.48 10.32 17.85
N ALA A 161 -8.44 9.37 17.76
CA ALA A 161 -8.79 8.45 18.83
C ALA A 161 -7.58 7.59 19.27
N ARG A 162 -6.81 7.06 18.30
CA ARG A 162 -5.58 6.32 18.63
C ARG A 162 -4.56 7.18 19.37
N ARG A 163 -4.35 8.42 18.93
CA ARG A 163 -3.40 9.34 19.58
C ARG A 163 -3.83 9.69 21.01
N ALA A 164 -5.13 9.90 21.23
CA ALA A 164 -5.67 10.13 22.56
C ALA A 164 -5.43 8.93 23.48
N ALA A 165 -5.76 7.71 23.01
CA ALA A 165 -5.52 6.49 23.76
C ALA A 165 -4.03 6.26 24.08
N ASP A 166 -3.14 6.59 23.15
CA ASP A 166 -1.68 6.50 23.35
C ASP A 166 -1.19 7.49 24.40
N THR A 167 -1.73 8.72 24.41
CA THR A 167 -1.43 9.75 25.42
C THR A 167 -1.93 9.34 26.80
N ASP A 168 -3.08 8.69 26.88
CA ASP A 168 -3.68 8.20 28.13
C ASP A 168 -3.00 6.91 28.64
N GLY A 169 -2.10 6.30 27.84
CA GLY A 169 -1.42 5.05 28.15
C GLY A 169 -2.31 3.81 28.09
N ASP A 170 -3.49 3.88 27.49
CA ASP A 170 -4.46 2.82 27.38
C ASP A 170 -4.14 1.91 26.16
N GLN A 171 -3.31 0.89 26.38
CA GLN A 171 -2.86 -0.04 25.34
C GLN A 171 -3.99 -0.85 24.69
N GLU A 172 -5.07 -1.11 25.40
CA GLU A 172 -6.23 -1.81 24.86
C GLU A 172 -6.94 -0.96 23.83
N LYS A 173 -7.24 0.30 24.17
CA LYS A 173 -7.84 1.26 23.22
C LYS A 173 -6.92 1.59 22.06
N VAL A 174 -5.60 1.62 22.26
CA VAL A 174 -4.63 1.79 21.15
C VAL A 174 -4.77 0.63 20.17
N THR A 175 -4.85 -0.60 20.67
CA THR A 175 -5.00 -1.81 19.84
C THR A 175 -6.32 -1.80 19.08
N ASP A 176 -7.42 -1.47 19.75
CA ASP A 176 -8.74 -1.37 19.14
C ASP A 176 -8.78 -0.29 18.04
N ALA A 177 -8.19 0.87 18.30
CA ALA A 177 -8.09 1.93 17.30
C ALA A 177 -7.24 1.52 16.09
N ILE A 178 -6.16 0.75 16.28
CA ILE A 178 -5.36 0.20 15.18
C ILE A 178 -6.19 -0.76 14.33
N VAL A 179 -6.97 -1.64 14.96
CA VAL A 179 -7.86 -2.57 14.24
C VAL A 179 -8.92 -1.79 13.46
N ALA A 180 -9.54 -0.79 14.08
CA ALA A 180 -10.55 0.06 13.44
C ALA A 180 -9.98 0.84 12.24
N ILE A 181 -8.78 1.42 12.37
CA ILE A 181 -8.08 2.11 11.27
C ILE A 181 -7.85 1.16 10.10
N ARG A 182 -7.36 -0.06 10.37
CA ARG A 182 -7.09 -1.06 9.31
C ARG A 182 -8.38 -1.50 8.62
N SER A 183 -9.43 -1.75 9.38
CA SER A 183 -10.73 -2.15 8.84
C SER A 183 -11.32 -1.04 7.98
N HIS A 184 -11.41 0.18 8.51
CA HIS A 184 -11.90 1.34 7.76
C HIS A 184 -11.09 1.59 6.49
N PHE A 185 -9.76 1.52 6.58
CA PHE A 185 -8.89 1.72 5.43
C PHE A 185 -9.16 0.68 4.35
N ARG A 186 -9.25 -0.59 4.72
CA ARG A 186 -9.60 -1.67 3.80
C ARG A 186 -10.97 -1.44 3.16
N ASP A 187 -11.98 -1.12 3.96
CA ASP A 187 -13.36 -1.14 3.53
C ASP A 187 -13.76 0.15 2.78
N ALA A 188 -13.21 1.30 3.16
CA ALA A 188 -13.58 2.60 2.60
C ALA A 188 -12.65 3.13 1.50
N HIS A 189 -11.37 2.68 1.48
CA HIS A 189 -10.37 3.25 0.58
C HIS A 189 -9.76 2.25 -0.40
N ILE A 190 -10.03 0.98 -0.21
CA ILE A 190 -9.39 -0.07 -0.96
C ILE A 190 -10.39 -1.02 -1.62
N LEU A 191 -11.49 -1.34 -0.94
CA LEU A 191 -12.56 -2.09 -1.56
C LEU A 191 -13.42 -1.13 -2.38
N PRO A 192 -13.67 -1.39 -3.68
CA PRO A 192 -14.71 -0.69 -4.40
C PRO A 192 -16.02 -0.90 -3.64
N ALA A 193 -16.79 0.19 -3.50
CA ALA A 193 -18.14 0.07 -2.98
C ALA A 193 -18.94 -0.82 -3.94
N TRP A 194 -19.06 -2.10 -3.60
CA TRP A 194 -19.84 -3.04 -4.39
C TRP A 194 -21.30 -2.58 -4.36
N PRO A 195 -21.97 -2.44 -5.49
CA PRO A 195 -23.39 -2.17 -5.52
C PRO A 195 -24.11 -3.34 -4.85
N ARG A 196 -24.91 -3.05 -3.82
CA ARG A 196 -25.81 -4.00 -3.16
C ARG A 196 -26.94 -4.35 -4.08
#